data_67b700894c2b7e0babcd8ed289ec02fe
#
_entry.id   67b700894c2b7e0babcd8ed289ec02fe
#
_cell.length_a   1.000
_cell.length_b   1.000
_cell.length_c   1.000
_cell.angle_alpha   90.00
_cell.angle_beta   90.00
_cell.angle_gamma   90.00
#
_symmetry.space_group_name_H-M   'P 1'
#
loop_
_entity.id
_entity.type
_entity.pdbx_description
1 polymer ?
#
loop_
_entity_poly.entity_id
_entity_poly.type
_entity_poly.pdbx_seq_one_letter_code
_entity_poly.pdbx_strand_id
1 'polypeptide(L)'
;MNRVTQSNLLKVAVVFLFLQTLIITLAPAVRARNLDVNYRWSQWIALLLWGLFVLRAHQSIIRQLPDADPYLFPMTAFLSGWGLLTVWRLEPSFGARQALWLAVSIIVFLFGLGLPTTLEFLRKYKYILLSSGLLLTALTLIFGTNPN
;
A
#
# COMPACT_ATOMS: atom_id res chain seq x y z
N MET A 1 9.04 -23.58 -3.07
CA MET A 1 9.23 -22.74 -4.26
C MET A 1 8.50 -21.40 -4.15
N ASN A 2 7.28 -21.34 -3.65
CA ASN A 2 6.47 -20.12 -3.55
C ASN A 2 7.07 -18.97 -2.72
N ARG A 3 7.76 -19.27 -1.60
CA ARG A 3 8.35 -18.26 -0.71
C ARG A 3 9.49 -17.47 -1.34
N VAL A 4 10.33 -18.13 -2.14
CA VAL A 4 11.45 -17.48 -2.84
C VAL A 4 10.92 -16.54 -3.92
N THR A 5 9.92 -16.97 -4.68
CA THR A 5 9.27 -16.15 -5.71
C THR A 5 8.62 -14.92 -5.12
N GLN A 6 7.83 -15.05 -4.04
CA GLN A 6 7.20 -13.93 -3.34
C GLN A 6 8.23 -12.92 -2.81
N SER A 7 9.32 -13.40 -2.19
CA SER A 7 10.39 -12.54 -1.69
C SER A 7 11.11 -11.78 -2.81
N ASN A 8 11.39 -12.45 -3.93
CA ASN A 8 12.04 -11.82 -5.08
C ASN A 8 11.15 -10.74 -5.73
N LEU A 9 9.86 -11.00 -5.86
CA LEU A 9 8.91 -10.00 -6.38
C LEU A 9 8.80 -8.79 -5.46
N LEU A 10 8.81 -8.99 -4.13
CA LEU A 10 8.84 -7.88 -3.18
C LEU A 10 10.13 -7.05 -3.28
N LYS A 11 11.28 -7.69 -3.47
CA LYS A 11 12.55 -6.97 -3.70
C LYS A 11 12.47 -6.10 -4.96
N VAL A 12 11.91 -6.63 -6.05
CA VAL A 12 11.70 -5.87 -7.29
C VAL A 12 10.76 -4.69 -7.04
N ALA A 13 9.66 -4.90 -6.31
CA ALA A 13 8.74 -3.83 -5.94
C ALA A 13 9.42 -2.73 -5.11
N VAL A 14 10.23 -3.10 -4.11
CA VAL A 14 11.00 -2.16 -3.29
C VAL A 14 11.98 -1.35 -4.14
N VAL A 15 12.74 -1.99 -5.03
CA VAL A 15 13.69 -1.31 -5.93
C VAL A 15 12.95 -0.32 -6.83
N PHE A 16 11.81 -0.72 -7.38
CA PHE A 16 11.03 0.13 -8.26
C PHE A 16 10.47 1.37 -7.54
N LEU A 17 9.92 1.19 -6.34
CA LEU A 17 9.41 2.29 -5.52
C LEU A 17 10.52 3.20 -5.00
N PHE A 18 11.70 2.64 -4.70
CA PHE A 18 12.89 3.41 -4.37
C PHE A 18 13.31 4.30 -5.54
N LEU A 19 13.39 3.75 -6.75
CA LEU A 19 13.71 4.52 -7.96
C LEU A 19 12.66 5.60 -8.23
N GLN A 20 11.37 5.29 -8.06
CA GLN A 20 10.29 6.28 -8.19
C GLN A 20 10.47 7.43 -7.19
N THR A 21 10.76 7.12 -5.92
CA THR A 21 10.99 8.13 -4.88
C THR A 21 12.20 9.00 -5.19
N LEU A 22 13.28 8.39 -5.70
CA LEU A 22 14.49 9.10 -6.12
C LEU A 22 14.21 10.05 -7.29
N ILE A 23 13.45 9.58 -8.29
CA ILE A 23 13.04 10.42 -9.43
C ILE A 23 12.20 11.61 -8.95
N ILE A 24 11.25 11.39 -8.04
CA ILE A 24 10.42 12.47 -7.47
C ILE A 24 11.29 13.49 -6.72
N THR A 25 12.31 13.03 -5.99
CA THR A 25 13.21 13.89 -5.23
C THR A 25 14.09 14.74 -6.17
N LEU A 26 14.58 14.17 -7.27
CA LEU A 26 15.46 14.85 -8.23
C LEU A 26 14.70 15.68 -9.27
N ALA A 27 13.40 15.46 -9.44
CA ALA A 27 12.58 16.14 -10.46
C ALA A 27 12.67 17.68 -10.41
N PRO A 28 12.72 18.39 -9.25
CA PRO A 28 12.90 19.82 -9.21
C PRO A 28 14.25 20.29 -9.79
N ALA A 29 15.35 19.58 -9.48
CA ALA A 29 16.68 19.90 -9.98
C ALA A 29 16.78 19.76 -11.50
N VAL A 30 16.23 18.67 -12.04
CA VAL A 30 16.18 18.41 -13.49
C VAL A 30 15.36 19.48 -14.21
N ARG A 31 14.21 19.85 -13.63
CA ARG A 31 13.33 20.88 -14.22
C ARG A 31 13.97 22.28 -14.19
N ALA A 32 14.64 22.64 -13.09
CA ALA A 32 15.30 23.93 -12.92
C ALA A 32 16.66 24.00 -13.62
N ARG A 33 17.22 22.88 -14.09
CA ARG A 33 18.60 22.73 -14.60
C ARG A 33 19.66 23.29 -13.63
N ASN A 34 19.36 23.24 -12.33
CA ASN A 34 20.22 23.72 -11.26
C ASN A 34 20.09 22.77 -10.08
N LEU A 35 21.20 22.53 -9.36
CA LEU A 35 21.23 21.70 -8.15
C LEU A 35 20.84 22.47 -6.88
N ASP A 36 20.84 23.80 -6.95
CA ASP A 36 20.44 24.67 -5.84
C ASP A 36 18.92 24.87 -5.84
N VAL A 37 18.20 23.79 -5.49
CA VAL A 37 16.75 23.76 -5.42
C VAL A 37 16.29 23.16 -4.10
N ASN A 38 15.07 23.52 -3.69
CA ASN A 38 14.48 22.96 -2.48
C ASN A 38 13.98 21.53 -2.74
N TYR A 39 14.71 20.54 -2.23
CA TYR A 39 14.36 19.13 -2.38
C TYR A 39 13.22 18.73 -1.43
N ARG A 40 12.26 17.97 -1.93
CA ARG A 40 11.17 17.42 -1.11
C ARG A 40 11.59 16.06 -0.57
N TRP A 41 11.78 15.95 0.76
CA TRP A 41 12.20 14.72 1.42
C TRP A 41 11.02 13.96 2.08
N SER A 42 9.86 14.58 2.15
CA SER A 42 8.71 14.03 2.90
C SER A 42 8.23 12.67 2.38
N GLN A 43 8.34 12.40 1.08
CA GLN A 43 7.95 11.12 0.48
C GLN A 43 8.81 9.93 0.94
N TRP A 44 10.03 10.17 1.43
CA TRP A 44 10.87 9.11 1.99
C TRP A 44 10.29 8.53 3.27
N ILE A 45 9.59 9.34 4.06
CA ILE A 45 8.86 8.87 5.24
C ILE A 45 7.75 7.91 4.82
N ALA A 46 7.01 8.25 3.76
CA ALA A 46 5.98 7.38 3.22
C ALA A 46 6.54 6.02 2.75
N LEU A 47 7.68 6.04 2.04
CA LEU A 47 8.35 4.82 1.58
C LEU A 47 8.83 3.95 2.75
N LEU A 48 9.41 4.56 3.79
CA LEU A 48 9.87 3.85 4.99
C LEU A 48 8.70 3.22 5.75
N LEU A 49 7.62 3.96 5.98
CA LEU A 49 6.40 3.43 6.61
C LEU A 49 5.80 2.29 5.82
N TRP A 50 5.65 2.47 4.50
CA TRP A 50 5.17 1.42 3.61
C TRP A 50 6.05 0.16 3.71
N GLY A 51 7.37 0.32 3.62
CA GLY A 51 8.32 -0.79 3.70
C GLY A 51 8.23 -1.56 5.02
N LEU A 52 8.15 -0.85 6.15
CA LEU A 52 8.00 -1.45 7.48
C LEU A 52 6.72 -2.29 7.56
N PHE A 53 5.58 -1.74 7.12
CA PHE A 53 4.30 -2.43 7.17
C PHE A 53 4.24 -3.64 6.22
N VAL A 54 4.78 -3.50 5.01
CA VAL A 54 4.84 -4.59 4.03
C VAL A 54 5.74 -5.72 4.52
N LEU A 55 6.89 -5.40 5.14
CA LEU A 55 7.77 -6.42 5.74
C LEU A 55 7.06 -7.20 6.86
N ARG A 56 6.32 -6.51 7.73
CA ARG A 56 5.53 -7.16 8.79
C ARG A 56 4.42 -8.04 8.23
N ALA A 57 3.69 -7.54 7.23
CA ALA A 57 2.65 -8.31 6.55
C ALA A 57 3.23 -9.54 5.85
N HIS A 58 4.35 -9.41 5.14
CA HIS A 58 5.05 -10.52 4.50
C HIS A 58 5.44 -11.62 5.49
N GLN A 59 6.05 -11.25 6.62
CA GLN A 59 6.41 -12.20 7.67
C GLN A 59 5.20 -12.93 8.24
N SER A 60 4.09 -12.22 8.44
CA SER A 60 2.85 -12.81 8.95
C SER A 60 2.22 -13.79 7.95
N ILE A 61 2.16 -13.41 6.66
CA ILE A 61 1.62 -14.27 5.60
C ILE A 61 2.41 -15.57 5.47
N ILE A 62 3.76 -15.50 5.45
CA ILE A 62 4.59 -16.69 5.35
C ILE A 62 4.37 -17.66 6.52
N ARG A 63 4.09 -17.11 7.72
CA ARG A 63 3.86 -17.93 8.93
C ARG A 63 2.48 -18.55 8.98
N GLN A 64 1.45 -17.80 8.58
CA GLN A 64 0.06 -18.17 8.81
C GLN A 64 -0.62 -18.76 7.57
N LEU A 65 -0.15 -18.42 6.37
CA LEU A 65 -0.69 -18.87 5.09
C LEU A 65 0.42 -19.44 4.18
N PRO A 66 0.99 -20.61 4.51
CA PRO A 66 2.10 -21.18 3.74
C PRO A 66 1.73 -21.52 2.29
N ASP A 67 0.47 -21.79 2.01
CA ASP A 67 -0.07 -22.15 0.69
C ASP A 67 -0.70 -20.96 -0.07
N ALA A 68 -0.49 -19.73 0.42
CA ALA A 68 -1.00 -18.53 -0.28
C ALA A 68 -0.33 -18.35 -1.65
N ASP A 69 -1.08 -17.76 -2.58
CA ASP A 69 -0.56 -17.39 -3.89
C ASP A 69 0.63 -16.43 -3.75
N PRO A 70 1.81 -16.77 -4.32
CA PRO A 70 3.02 -15.97 -4.19
C PRO A 70 2.97 -14.62 -4.91
N TYR A 71 2.05 -14.43 -5.85
CA TYR A 71 1.94 -13.21 -6.66
C TYR A 71 1.00 -12.17 -6.05
N LEU A 72 -0.06 -12.58 -5.38
CA LEU A 72 -1.12 -11.70 -4.90
C LEU A 72 -0.60 -10.62 -3.95
N PHE A 73 0.18 -11.02 -2.94
CA PHE A 73 0.68 -10.08 -1.95
C PHE A 73 1.71 -9.08 -2.52
N PRO A 74 2.74 -9.50 -3.31
CA PRO A 74 3.68 -8.57 -3.92
C PRO A 74 3.02 -7.56 -4.86
N MET A 75 2.02 -7.99 -5.64
CA MET A 75 1.27 -7.08 -6.51
C MET A 75 0.49 -6.04 -5.71
N THR A 76 -0.22 -6.47 -4.67
CA THR A 76 -0.98 -5.58 -3.78
C THR A 76 -0.04 -4.60 -3.07
N ALA A 77 1.10 -5.08 -2.57
CA ALA A 77 2.12 -4.26 -1.93
C ALA A 77 2.68 -3.21 -2.90
N PHE A 78 3.03 -3.62 -4.13
CA PHE A 78 3.52 -2.71 -5.15
C PHE A 78 2.50 -1.61 -5.49
N LEU A 79 1.25 -1.99 -5.78
CA LEU A 79 0.20 -1.03 -6.13
C LEU A 79 -0.11 -0.06 -4.99
N SER A 80 -0.14 -0.54 -3.74
CA SER A 80 -0.35 0.32 -2.56
C SER A 80 0.79 1.33 -2.37
N GLY A 81 2.05 0.91 -2.55
CA GLY A 81 3.21 1.79 -2.48
C GLY A 81 3.25 2.81 -3.61
N TRP A 82 2.99 2.37 -4.83
CA TRP A 82 2.89 3.25 -6.00
C TRP A 82 1.81 4.32 -5.82
N GLY A 83 0.60 3.91 -5.41
CA GLY A 83 -0.51 4.82 -5.13
C GLY A 83 -0.17 5.81 -4.03
N LEU A 84 0.41 5.36 -2.91
CA LEU A 84 0.82 6.21 -1.79
C LEU A 84 1.82 7.28 -2.22
N LEU A 85 2.89 6.91 -2.94
CA LEU A 85 3.91 7.84 -3.43
C LEU A 85 3.34 8.84 -4.45
N THR A 86 2.42 8.40 -5.29
CA THR A 86 1.75 9.27 -6.27
C THR A 86 0.87 10.32 -5.59
N VAL A 87 0.05 9.91 -4.61
CA VAL A 87 -0.78 10.84 -3.83
C VAL A 87 0.09 11.80 -3.03
N TRP A 88 1.17 11.31 -2.42
CA TRP A 88 2.10 12.15 -1.66
C TRP A 88 2.80 13.20 -2.53
N ARG A 89 3.10 12.85 -3.78
CA ARG A 89 3.67 13.80 -4.76
C ARG A 89 2.70 14.92 -5.09
N LEU A 90 1.41 14.59 -5.28
CA LEU A 90 0.38 15.56 -5.67
C LEU A 90 0.06 16.49 -4.51
N GLU A 91 -0.23 15.95 -3.34
CA GLU A 91 -0.61 16.71 -2.15
C GLU A 91 -0.12 15.99 -0.88
N PRO A 92 0.89 16.51 -0.17
CA PRO A 92 1.47 15.86 1.00
C PRO A 92 0.50 15.64 2.15
N SER A 93 -0.50 16.53 2.31
CA SER A 93 -1.51 16.40 3.37
C SER A 93 -2.43 15.19 3.13
N PHE A 94 -2.83 14.95 1.89
CA PHE A 94 -3.56 13.74 1.51
C PHE A 94 -2.68 12.51 1.57
N GLY A 95 -1.40 12.62 1.19
CA GLY A 95 -0.44 11.54 1.32
C GLY A 95 -0.27 11.05 2.75
N ALA A 96 -0.20 11.96 3.73
CA ALA A 96 -0.12 11.62 5.14
C ALA A 96 -1.38 10.89 5.63
N ARG A 97 -2.58 11.35 5.24
CA ARG A 97 -3.85 10.66 5.53
C ARG A 97 -3.89 9.27 4.90
N GLN A 98 -3.45 9.16 3.64
CA GLN A 98 -3.39 7.87 2.93
C GLN A 98 -2.43 6.88 3.63
N ALA A 99 -1.27 7.36 4.10
CA ALA A 99 -0.33 6.55 4.86
C ALA A 99 -0.94 6.05 6.18
N LEU A 100 -1.71 6.88 6.88
CA LEU A 100 -2.43 6.49 8.09
C LEU A 100 -3.47 5.41 7.79
N TRP A 101 -4.28 5.58 6.76
CA TRP A 101 -5.28 4.58 6.36
C TRP A 101 -4.63 3.27 5.91
N LEU A 102 -3.50 3.32 5.21
CA LEU A 102 -2.72 2.14 4.86
C LEU A 102 -2.24 1.41 6.13
N ALA A 103 -1.72 2.14 7.12
CA ALA A 103 -1.30 1.57 8.39
C ALA A 103 -2.46 0.87 9.11
N VAL A 104 -3.61 1.54 9.23
CA VAL A 104 -4.82 0.96 9.83
C VAL A 104 -5.26 -0.30 9.08
N SER A 105 -5.29 -0.26 7.74
CA SER A 105 -5.66 -1.40 6.92
C SER A 105 -4.74 -2.61 7.13
N ILE A 106 -3.43 -2.38 7.23
CA ILE A 106 -2.46 -3.46 7.47
C ILE A 106 -2.59 -4.00 8.89
N ILE A 107 -2.83 -3.16 9.90
CA ILE A 107 -3.08 -3.61 11.27
C ILE A 107 -4.33 -4.50 11.32
N VAL A 108 -5.43 -4.06 10.71
CA VAL A 108 -6.67 -4.86 10.62
C VAL A 108 -6.44 -6.18 9.89
N PHE A 109 -5.67 -6.14 8.78
CA PHE A 109 -5.30 -7.34 8.04
C PHE A 109 -4.47 -8.31 8.90
N LEU A 110 -3.46 -7.84 9.62
CA LEU A 110 -2.64 -8.66 10.50
C LEU A 110 -3.45 -9.26 11.64
N PHE A 111 -4.35 -8.48 12.22
CA PHE A 111 -5.28 -8.96 13.24
C PHE A 111 -6.21 -10.04 12.69
N GLY A 112 -6.79 -9.81 11.50
CA GLY A 112 -7.63 -10.79 10.82
C GLY A 112 -6.93 -12.10 10.51
N LEU A 113 -5.65 -12.05 10.11
CA LEU A 113 -4.84 -13.25 9.88
C LEU A 113 -4.60 -14.04 11.17
N GLY A 114 -4.49 -13.37 12.32
CA GLY A 114 -4.28 -14.00 13.62
C GLY A 114 -5.50 -14.77 14.16
N LEU A 115 -6.68 -14.57 13.61
CA LEU A 115 -7.92 -15.23 14.06
C LEU A 115 -8.27 -16.41 13.14
N PRO A 116 -8.15 -17.65 13.59
CA PRO A 116 -8.41 -18.84 12.75
C PRO A 116 -9.85 -18.88 12.19
N THR A 117 -10.80 -18.37 12.95
CA THR A 117 -12.22 -18.31 12.56
C THR A 117 -12.52 -17.23 11.52
N THR A 118 -11.65 -16.23 11.36
CA THR A 118 -11.88 -15.09 10.45
C THR A 118 -11.86 -15.54 8.99
N LEU A 119 -10.97 -16.45 8.61
CA LEU A 119 -10.90 -16.96 7.24
C LEU A 119 -12.12 -17.77 6.87
N GLU A 120 -12.66 -18.58 7.79
CA GLU A 120 -13.90 -19.32 7.59
C GLU A 120 -15.10 -18.38 7.47
N PHE A 121 -15.16 -17.36 8.33
CA PHE A 121 -16.17 -16.32 8.29
C PHE A 121 -16.15 -15.54 6.96
N LEU A 122 -14.99 -15.08 6.51
CA LEU A 122 -14.81 -14.38 5.24
C LEU A 122 -15.22 -15.24 4.05
N ARG A 123 -14.86 -16.53 4.07
CA ARG A 123 -15.25 -17.49 3.03
C ARG A 123 -16.75 -17.73 3.00
N LYS A 124 -17.38 -17.83 4.16
CA LYS A 124 -18.83 -18.05 4.30
C LYS A 124 -19.64 -16.84 3.83
N TYR A 125 -19.19 -15.63 4.18
CA TYR A 125 -19.92 -14.39 3.92
C TYR A 125 -19.34 -13.54 2.77
N LYS A 126 -18.52 -14.15 1.90
CA LYS A 126 -17.82 -13.45 0.80
C LYS A 126 -18.73 -12.58 -0.08
N TYR A 127 -19.93 -13.05 -0.41
CA TYR A 127 -20.88 -12.32 -1.26
C TYR A 127 -21.52 -11.15 -0.51
N ILE A 128 -21.82 -11.31 0.77
CA ILE A 128 -22.39 -10.23 1.60
C ILE A 128 -21.33 -9.13 1.79
N LEU A 129 -20.08 -9.50 2.04
CA LEU A 129 -18.97 -8.56 2.15
C LEU A 129 -18.72 -7.81 0.83
N LEU A 130 -18.76 -8.51 -0.30
CA LEU A 130 -18.62 -7.89 -1.61
C LEU A 130 -19.76 -6.90 -1.88
N SER A 131 -21.01 -7.31 -1.65
CA SER A 131 -22.19 -6.47 -1.87
C SER A 131 -22.20 -5.26 -0.96
N SER A 132 -21.83 -5.41 0.32
CA SER A 132 -21.72 -4.29 1.27
C SER A 132 -20.63 -3.31 0.88
N GLY A 133 -19.48 -3.79 0.41
CA GLY A 133 -18.39 -2.94 -0.09
C GLY A 133 -18.82 -2.13 -1.31
N LEU A 134 -19.48 -2.79 -2.28
CA LEU A 134 -20.02 -2.10 -3.47
C LEU A 134 -21.08 -1.07 -3.10
N LEU A 135 -21.99 -1.40 -2.17
CA LEU A 135 -23.03 -0.50 -1.71
C LEU A 135 -22.43 0.74 -1.00
N LEU A 136 -21.43 0.55 -0.13
CA LEU A 136 -20.71 1.65 0.51
C LEU A 136 -20.02 2.55 -0.52
N THR A 137 -19.37 1.97 -1.52
CA THR A 137 -18.73 2.73 -2.60
C THR A 137 -19.76 3.52 -3.41
N ALA A 138 -20.90 2.92 -3.74
CA ALA A 138 -22.00 3.61 -4.43
C ALA A 138 -22.58 4.75 -3.59
N LEU A 139 -22.77 4.53 -2.28
CA LEU A 139 -23.22 5.58 -1.35
C LEU A 139 -22.24 6.76 -1.30
N THR A 140 -20.94 6.52 -1.26
CA THR A 140 -19.95 7.60 -1.26
C THR A 140 -19.94 8.39 -2.58
N LEU A 141 -20.27 7.75 -3.72
CA LEU A 141 -20.43 8.46 -5.01
C LEU A 141 -21.68 9.34 -5.04
N ILE A 142 -22.78 8.89 -4.40
CA ILE A 142 -24.07 9.61 -4.40
C ILE A 142 -24.06 10.76 -3.37
N PHE A 143 -23.53 10.50 -2.16
CA PHE A 143 -23.56 11.44 -1.04
C PHE A 143 -22.21 12.16 -0.82
N GLY A 144 -21.16 11.80 -1.55
CA GLY A 144 -19.87 12.46 -1.46
C GLY A 144 -19.96 13.89 -1.94
N THR A 145 -19.93 14.85 -1.00
CA THR A 145 -19.82 16.27 -1.32
C THR A 145 -18.41 16.55 -1.80
N ASN A 146 -18.33 17.18 -2.97
CA ASN A 146 -17.06 17.72 -3.48
C ASN A 146 -16.75 18.99 -2.65
N PRO A 147 -15.73 19.03 -1.80
CA PRO A 147 -15.31 20.27 -1.15
C PRO A 147 -14.63 21.12 -2.22
N ASN A 148 -15.36 22.06 -2.80
CA ASN A 148 -14.77 23.15 -3.58
C ASN A 148 -14.10 24.15 -2.66
#